data_bebeae5acaf55c9d6a0f6ce8313b286e
#
_entry.id   bebeae5acaf55c9d6a0f6ce8313b286e
#
_cell.length_a   1.000
_cell.length_b   1.000
_cell.length_c   1.000
_cell.angle_alpha   90.00
_cell.angle_beta   90.00
_cell.angle_gamma   90.00
#
_symmetry.space_group_name_H-M   'P 1'
#
loop_
_entity.id
_entity.type
_entity.pdbx_description
1 polymer ?
#
loop_
_entity_poly.entity_id
_entity_poly.type
_entity_poly.pdbx_seq_one_letter_code
_entity_poly.pdbx_strand_id
1 'polypeptide(L)'
;MIAFIDDHRGAHGVEPICKVLPIAPSTYHAHVAKRRDPAKLSARARQDAELKIEVRRVFDQNFSVYGVRKVWRQLKREGFDVARCTVSRLMRDMGLQGIIRGKSVKTTISDKAAPCPLDHVNRQFKAPRPNVLWLSDFTYVATWTGFVYVAFVIDAYARRIVGWRASRTAHAGFVLDALEQALHDRRPLHRGGLVHHSDRGSQYVSIKYTERLAEAGVEPSVGSVGDSYDNALAETINGLYKAEVIHRRGPWRSFEAVEFATLEWVDWFNNRRLLEPIGNIPPAEAEQRYYAMLEQPAMAA
;
A
#
# COMPACT_ATOMS: atom_id res chain seq x y z
N MET A 1 -5.07 -4.16 38.26
CA MET A 1 -5.05 -4.88 39.55
C MET A 1 -3.82 -5.76 39.72
N ILE A 2 -3.54 -6.75 38.85
CA ILE A 2 -2.37 -7.65 39.03
C ILE A 2 -1.04 -6.89 39.10
N ALA A 3 -0.78 -5.94 38.16
CA ALA A 3 0.41 -5.11 38.21
C ALA A 3 0.55 -4.31 39.49
N PHE A 4 -0.54 -3.73 39.98
CA PHE A 4 -0.56 -3.03 41.29
C PHE A 4 -0.15 -3.93 42.43
N ILE A 5 -0.64 -5.19 42.46
CA ILE A 5 -0.24 -6.15 43.51
C ILE A 5 1.25 -6.48 43.35
N ASP A 6 1.75 -6.67 42.13
CA ASP A 6 3.18 -6.93 41.86
C ASP A 6 4.07 -5.81 42.40
N ASP A 7 3.66 -4.54 42.21
CA ASP A 7 4.42 -3.35 42.59
C ASP A 7 4.45 -3.14 44.12
N HIS A 8 3.36 -3.53 44.83
CA HIS A 8 3.18 -3.23 46.27
C HIS A 8 3.29 -4.44 47.18
N ARG A 9 3.35 -5.67 46.69
CA ARG A 9 3.41 -6.90 47.48
C ARG A 9 4.62 -7.00 48.41
N GLY A 10 5.72 -6.32 48.05
CA GLY A 10 6.92 -6.31 48.89
C GLY A 10 6.72 -5.55 50.21
N ALA A 11 5.94 -4.49 50.18
CA ALA A 11 5.67 -3.65 51.36
C ALA A 11 4.46 -4.13 52.20
N HIS A 12 3.42 -4.63 51.52
CA HIS A 12 2.12 -4.88 52.19
C HIS A 12 1.65 -6.35 52.18
N GLY A 13 2.35 -7.21 51.43
CA GLY A 13 1.90 -8.59 51.20
C GLY A 13 0.74 -8.70 50.20
N VAL A 14 0.51 -9.90 49.66
CA VAL A 14 -0.54 -10.13 48.64
C VAL A 14 -1.93 -10.11 49.26
N GLU A 15 -2.13 -10.79 50.36
CA GLU A 15 -3.46 -10.98 50.97
C GLU A 15 -4.09 -9.67 51.46
N PRO A 16 -3.36 -8.76 52.17
CA PRO A 16 -3.91 -7.46 52.57
C PRO A 16 -4.33 -6.61 51.39
N ILE A 17 -3.54 -6.58 50.30
CA ILE A 17 -3.87 -5.85 49.08
C ILE A 17 -5.12 -6.43 48.43
N CYS A 18 -5.24 -7.76 48.37
CA CYS A 18 -6.41 -8.43 47.83
C CYS A 18 -7.70 -8.23 48.61
N LYS A 19 -7.60 -7.96 49.93
CA LYS A 19 -8.77 -7.58 50.76
C LYS A 19 -9.32 -6.22 50.38
N VAL A 20 -8.46 -5.29 49.98
CA VAL A 20 -8.83 -3.93 49.54
C VAL A 20 -9.27 -3.92 48.06
N LEU A 21 -8.59 -4.67 47.22
CA LEU A 21 -8.96 -4.82 45.84
C LEU A 21 -9.96 -5.98 45.65
N PRO A 22 -10.98 -5.85 44.78
CA PRO A 22 -11.96 -6.92 44.58
C PRO A 22 -11.38 -8.08 43.76
N ILE A 23 -10.33 -8.74 44.26
CA ILE A 23 -9.64 -9.88 43.65
C ILE A 23 -9.26 -10.93 44.68
N ALA A 24 -9.56 -12.19 44.40
CA ALA A 24 -9.16 -13.27 45.30
C ALA A 24 -7.63 -13.52 45.22
N PRO A 25 -6.93 -13.76 46.36
CA PRO A 25 -5.51 -14.10 46.37
C PRO A 25 -5.17 -15.28 45.43
N SER A 26 -6.05 -16.30 45.38
CA SER A 26 -5.89 -17.44 44.46
C SER A 26 -5.83 -17.05 42.99
N THR A 27 -6.60 -16.03 42.57
CA THR A 27 -6.58 -15.49 41.20
C THR A 27 -5.23 -14.84 40.92
N TYR A 28 -4.67 -14.08 41.85
CA TYR A 28 -3.33 -13.51 41.71
C TYR A 28 -2.27 -14.60 41.58
N HIS A 29 -2.26 -15.58 42.52
CA HIS A 29 -1.27 -16.66 42.47
C HIS A 29 -1.38 -17.54 41.22
N ALA A 30 -2.60 -17.82 40.78
CA ALA A 30 -2.80 -18.52 39.48
C ALA A 30 -2.24 -17.73 38.31
N HIS A 31 -2.37 -16.39 38.33
CA HIS A 31 -1.79 -15.53 37.26
C HIS A 31 -0.26 -15.53 37.31
N VAL A 32 0.33 -15.45 38.51
CA VAL A 32 1.80 -15.55 38.69
C VAL A 32 2.32 -16.92 38.27
N ALA A 33 1.64 -18.00 38.62
CA ALA A 33 2.00 -19.35 38.22
C ALA A 33 2.02 -19.51 36.68
N LYS A 34 1.02 -18.95 35.99
CA LYS A 34 0.97 -18.94 34.51
C LYS A 34 2.09 -18.10 33.86
N ARG A 35 2.53 -17.03 34.54
CA ARG A 35 3.69 -16.24 34.05
C ARG A 35 5.01 -17.01 34.18
N ARG A 36 5.15 -17.81 35.25
CA ARG A 36 6.38 -18.59 35.52
C ARG A 36 6.46 -19.86 34.70
N ASP A 37 5.32 -20.46 34.40
CA ASP A 37 5.22 -21.74 33.72
C ASP A 37 4.21 -21.67 32.56
N PRO A 38 4.67 -21.51 31.31
CA PRO A 38 3.81 -21.47 30.13
C PRO A 38 2.94 -22.73 29.95
N ALA A 39 3.34 -23.90 30.52
CA ALA A 39 2.54 -25.13 30.46
C ALA A 39 1.21 -24.99 31.20
N LYS A 40 1.11 -24.08 32.17
CA LYS A 40 -0.13 -23.77 32.91
C LYS A 40 -1.07 -22.81 32.15
N LEU A 41 -0.67 -22.31 30.99
CA LEU A 41 -1.57 -21.54 30.13
C LEU A 41 -2.63 -22.46 29.50
N SER A 42 -3.84 -21.94 29.32
CA SER A 42 -4.86 -22.64 28.55
C SER A 42 -4.39 -22.86 27.10
N ALA A 43 -4.90 -23.89 26.42
CA ALA A 43 -4.59 -24.13 25.02
C ALA A 43 -4.81 -22.89 24.15
N ARG A 44 -5.90 -22.16 24.37
CA ARG A 44 -6.18 -20.87 23.71
C ARG A 44 -5.12 -19.81 23.98
N ALA A 45 -4.66 -19.68 25.24
CA ALA A 45 -3.65 -18.66 25.58
C ALA A 45 -2.28 -18.98 24.96
N ARG A 46 -1.92 -20.27 24.84
CA ARG A 46 -0.72 -20.71 24.13
C ARG A 46 -0.81 -20.40 22.63
N GLN A 47 -1.92 -20.76 22.01
CA GLN A 47 -2.19 -20.47 20.61
C GLN A 47 -2.19 -18.95 20.33
N ASP A 48 -2.78 -18.14 21.25
CA ASP A 48 -2.74 -16.68 21.13
C ASP A 48 -1.31 -16.13 21.22
N ALA A 49 -0.45 -16.70 22.04
CA ALA A 49 0.95 -16.30 22.16
C ALA A 49 1.72 -16.57 20.87
N GLU A 50 1.56 -17.74 20.27
CA GLU A 50 2.15 -18.09 18.97
C GLU A 50 1.62 -17.18 17.86
N LEU A 51 0.31 -17.00 17.77
CA LEU A 51 -0.31 -16.13 16.77
C LEU A 51 0.12 -14.65 16.91
N LYS A 52 0.38 -14.15 18.13
CA LYS A 52 0.89 -12.79 18.32
C LYS A 52 2.24 -12.57 17.63
N ILE A 53 3.11 -13.59 17.64
CA ILE A 53 4.40 -13.53 16.97
C ILE A 53 4.18 -13.37 15.45
N GLU A 54 3.32 -14.20 14.88
CA GLU A 54 3.04 -14.18 13.44
C GLU A 54 2.28 -12.91 13.00
N VAL A 55 1.30 -12.46 13.79
CA VAL A 55 0.61 -11.19 13.55
C VAL A 55 1.60 -10.01 13.54
N ARG A 56 2.54 -9.99 14.50
CA ARG A 56 3.60 -8.98 14.57
C ARG A 56 4.51 -9.06 13.36
N ARG A 57 5.00 -10.25 13.02
CA ARG A 57 5.84 -10.48 11.85
C ARG A 57 5.19 -9.97 10.56
N VAL A 58 3.95 -10.39 10.30
CA VAL A 58 3.20 -9.95 9.11
C VAL A 58 3.02 -8.44 9.10
N PHE A 59 2.70 -7.84 10.24
CA PHE A 59 2.55 -6.39 10.35
C PHE A 59 3.84 -5.64 10.01
N ASP A 60 4.96 -6.04 10.63
CA ASP A 60 6.25 -5.38 10.46
C ASP A 60 6.82 -5.57 9.05
N GLN A 61 6.71 -6.77 8.47
CA GLN A 61 7.12 -7.07 7.10
C GLN A 61 6.34 -6.31 6.03
N ASN A 62 5.17 -5.77 6.39
CA ASN A 62 4.33 -4.98 5.50
C ASN A 62 4.32 -3.50 5.89
N PHE A 63 5.50 -2.93 6.11
CA PHE A 63 5.71 -1.50 6.43
C PHE A 63 4.96 -1.05 7.68
N SER A 64 4.47 -1.96 8.49
CA SER A 64 3.59 -1.69 9.63
C SER A 64 2.34 -0.88 9.25
N VAL A 65 1.84 -1.02 8.02
CA VAL A 65 0.69 -0.26 7.49
C VAL A 65 -0.59 -1.10 7.40
N TYR A 66 -0.47 -2.42 7.49
CA TYR A 66 -1.63 -3.30 7.34
C TYR A 66 -2.60 -3.18 8.51
N GLY A 67 -3.88 -2.95 8.21
CA GLY A 67 -4.97 -3.15 9.17
C GLY A 67 -5.38 -4.63 9.28
N VAL A 68 -6.25 -4.91 10.22
CA VAL A 68 -6.76 -6.27 10.56
C VAL A 68 -7.09 -7.12 9.33
N ARG A 69 -7.79 -6.55 8.34
CA ARG A 69 -8.23 -7.30 7.15
C ARG A 69 -7.04 -7.81 6.33
N LYS A 70 -6.02 -6.98 6.11
CA LYS A 70 -4.83 -7.35 5.33
C LYS A 70 -3.91 -8.29 6.10
N VAL A 71 -3.71 -8.07 7.40
CA VAL A 71 -2.96 -9.02 8.26
C VAL A 71 -3.63 -10.39 8.24
N TRP A 72 -4.94 -10.45 8.45
CA TRP A 72 -5.70 -11.69 8.39
C TRP A 72 -5.60 -12.37 7.01
N ARG A 73 -5.73 -11.61 5.90
CA ARG A 73 -5.59 -12.15 4.54
C ARG A 73 -4.20 -12.73 4.30
N GLN A 74 -3.15 -12.04 4.76
CA GLN A 74 -1.78 -12.52 4.62
C GLN A 74 -1.54 -13.80 5.43
N LEU A 75 -1.98 -13.86 6.69
CA LEU A 75 -1.90 -15.08 7.49
C LEU A 75 -2.61 -16.26 6.82
N LYS A 76 -3.80 -16.04 6.25
CA LYS A 76 -4.52 -17.08 5.49
C LYS A 76 -3.73 -17.55 4.28
N ARG A 77 -3.07 -16.67 3.54
CA ARG A 77 -2.21 -17.02 2.39
C ARG A 77 -0.99 -17.84 2.81
N GLU A 78 -0.50 -17.64 4.02
CA GLU A 78 0.61 -18.39 4.62
C GLU A 78 0.17 -19.70 5.32
N GLY A 79 -1.12 -20.05 5.21
CA GLY A 79 -1.65 -21.33 5.72
C GLY A 79 -2.15 -21.29 7.16
N PHE A 80 -2.15 -20.13 7.82
CA PHE A 80 -2.72 -20.03 9.17
C PHE A 80 -4.24 -20.03 9.13
N ASP A 81 -4.84 -21.03 9.76
CA ASP A 81 -6.31 -21.09 9.91
C ASP A 81 -6.74 -20.29 11.16
N VAL A 82 -6.98 -19.00 10.97
CA VAL A 82 -7.35 -18.07 12.03
C VAL A 82 -8.55 -17.22 11.64
N ALA A 83 -9.47 -17.02 12.57
CA ALA A 83 -10.61 -16.13 12.36
C ALA A 83 -10.18 -14.64 12.40
N ARG A 84 -10.79 -13.81 11.55
CA ARG A 84 -10.52 -12.36 11.51
C ARG A 84 -10.73 -11.67 12.86
N CYS A 85 -11.74 -12.08 13.64
CA CYS A 85 -12.00 -11.52 14.98
C CYS A 85 -10.86 -11.81 15.95
N THR A 86 -10.21 -12.99 15.87
CA THR A 86 -9.02 -13.31 16.65
C THR A 86 -7.87 -12.37 16.30
N VAL A 87 -7.58 -12.18 15.00
CA VAL A 87 -6.54 -11.23 14.56
C VAL A 87 -6.85 -9.81 15.04
N SER A 88 -8.12 -9.38 14.97
CA SER A 88 -8.54 -8.06 15.45
C SER A 88 -8.29 -7.87 16.95
N ARG A 89 -8.61 -8.89 17.75
CA ARG A 89 -8.36 -8.87 19.19
C ARG A 89 -6.86 -8.83 19.50
N LEU A 90 -6.07 -9.71 18.86
CA LEU A 90 -4.62 -9.77 19.09
C LEU A 90 -3.92 -8.49 18.66
N MET A 91 -4.27 -7.90 17.53
CA MET A 91 -3.72 -6.61 17.11
C MET A 91 -4.05 -5.50 18.12
N ARG A 92 -5.29 -5.45 18.64
CA ARG A 92 -5.68 -4.50 19.67
C ARG A 92 -4.88 -4.69 20.95
N ASP A 93 -4.72 -5.94 21.40
CA ASP A 93 -3.94 -6.29 22.58
C ASP A 93 -2.46 -5.86 22.47
N MET A 94 -1.93 -5.86 21.24
CA MET A 94 -0.56 -5.45 20.95
C MET A 94 -0.42 -3.97 20.59
N GLY A 95 -1.50 -3.19 20.56
CA GLY A 95 -1.50 -1.79 20.14
C GLY A 95 -1.18 -1.58 18.65
N LEU A 96 -1.44 -2.60 17.80
CA LEU A 96 -1.15 -2.53 16.37
C LEU A 96 -2.32 -1.91 15.61
N GLN A 97 -2.04 -0.84 14.87
CA GLN A 97 -3.03 -0.16 14.03
C GLN A 97 -2.51 0.01 12.61
N GLY A 98 -3.35 -0.35 11.63
CA GLY A 98 -3.07 -0.06 10.24
C GLY A 98 -3.24 1.43 9.93
N ILE A 99 -2.68 1.85 8.81
CA ILE A 99 -2.80 3.22 8.34
C ILE A 99 -4.17 3.43 7.70
N ILE A 100 -4.80 4.54 8.07
CA ILE A 100 -6.01 5.07 7.42
C ILE A 100 -5.57 6.27 6.58
N ARG A 101 -5.92 6.26 5.28
CA ARG A 101 -5.80 7.48 4.48
C ARG A 101 -6.67 8.57 5.09
N GLY A 102 -6.07 9.73 5.35
CA GLY A 102 -6.84 10.91 5.76
C GLY A 102 -7.89 11.28 4.72
N LYS A 103 -8.93 11.99 5.11
CA LYS A 103 -9.86 12.60 4.15
C LYS A 103 -9.06 13.54 3.26
N SER A 104 -9.12 13.33 1.92
CA SER A 104 -8.60 14.32 0.99
C SER A 104 -9.39 15.62 1.18
N VAL A 105 -8.69 16.72 1.41
CA VAL A 105 -9.31 18.04 1.39
C VAL A 105 -9.69 18.29 -0.06
N LYS A 106 -10.98 18.34 -0.38
CA LYS A 106 -11.45 18.75 -1.70
C LYS A 106 -11.19 20.24 -1.83
N THR A 107 -10.19 20.61 -2.59
CA THR A 107 -9.81 22.01 -2.89
C THR A 107 -10.48 22.54 -4.16
N THR A 108 -11.10 21.66 -4.98
CA THR A 108 -11.71 22.02 -6.26
C THR A 108 -13.16 21.54 -6.30
N ILE A 109 -14.05 22.41 -6.72
CA ILE A 109 -15.43 22.07 -7.09
C ILE A 109 -15.42 21.81 -8.59
N SER A 110 -15.60 20.54 -9.02
CA SER A 110 -15.66 20.21 -10.44
C SER A 110 -16.97 20.67 -11.05
N ASP A 111 -16.92 21.38 -12.18
CA ASP A 111 -18.09 21.65 -13.01
C ASP A 111 -18.43 20.40 -13.81
N LYS A 112 -19.52 19.75 -13.41
CA LYS A 112 -20.01 18.52 -14.05
C LYS A 112 -20.62 18.76 -15.45
N ALA A 113 -20.87 20.00 -15.83
CA ALA A 113 -21.52 20.38 -17.08
C ALA A 113 -20.54 20.68 -18.22
N ALA A 114 -19.25 20.88 -17.92
CA ALA A 114 -18.25 21.17 -18.95
C ALA A 114 -17.93 19.92 -19.77
N PRO A 115 -18.03 19.97 -21.13
CA PRO A 115 -17.64 18.85 -21.98
C PRO A 115 -16.15 18.60 -21.87
N CYS A 116 -15.76 17.33 -21.81
CA CYS A 116 -14.37 16.88 -21.70
C CYS A 116 -13.86 16.36 -23.07
N PRO A 117 -13.24 17.19 -23.92
CA PRO A 117 -13.09 16.89 -25.32
C PRO A 117 -11.93 15.97 -25.72
N LEU A 118 -11.16 15.38 -24.82
CA LEU A 118 -9.99 14.52 -25.15
C LEU A 118 -9.79 13.36 -24.16
N ASP A 119 -10.79 13.01 -23.35
CA ASP A 119 -10.72 11.87 -22.46
C ASP A 119 -11.14 10.59 -23.18
N HIS A 120 -10.15 9.79 -23.63
CA HIS A 120 -10.39 8.48 -24.21
C HIS A 120 -10.67 7.40 -23.15
N VAL A 121 -10.45 7.69 -21.88
CA VAL A 121 -10.58 6.73 -20.77
C VAL A 121 -11.98 6.78 -20.18
N ASN A 122 -12.67 7.92 -20.27
CA ASN A 122 -14.04 8.13 -19.77
C ASN A 122 -14.23 7.54 -18.35
N ARG A 123 -13.26 7.79 -17.44
CA ARG A 123 -13.25 7.30 -16.05
C ARG A 123 -13.27 5.78 -15.90
N GLN A 124 -13.04 5.03 -16.97
CA GLN A 124 -12.95 3.57 -16.94
C GLN A 124 -11.51 3.10 -16.76
N PHE A 125 -10.99 3.21 -15.54
CA PHE A 125 -9.63 2.77 -15.16
C PHE A 125 -9.54 1.25 -14.99
N LYS A 126 -10.20 0.49 -15.88
CA LYS A 126 -10.13 -0.97 -15.94
C LYS A 126 -9.61 -1.38 -17.31
N ALA A 127 -8.48 -2.04 -17.33
CA ALA A 127 -7.93 -2.64 -18.53
C ALA A 127 -8.25 -4.15 -18.57
N PRO A 128 -8.59 -4.74 -19.73
CA PRO A 128 -8.87 -6.17 -19.84
C PRO A 128 -7.61 -7.04 -19.74
N ARG A 129 -6.45 -6.46 -19.99
CA ARG A 129 -5.14 -7.13 -19.96
C ARG A 129 -4.02 -6.13 -19.63
N PRO A 130 -2.82 -6.61 -19.24
CA PRO A 130 -1.65 -5.75 -19.08
C PRO A 130 -1.30 -5.00 -20.38
N ASN A 131 -0.71 -3.83 -20.22
CA ASN A 131 -0.22 -2.98 -21.33
C ASN A 131 -1.33 -2.52 -22.30
N VAL A 132 -2.52 -2.21 -21.80
CA VAL A 132 -3.60 -1.55 -22.56
C VAL A 132 -3.77 -0.11 -22.12
N LEU A 133 -3.68 0.16 -20.84
CA LEU A 133 -3.83 1.50 -20.28
C LEU A 133 -2.78 1.73 -19.22
N TRP A 134 -1.93 2.71 -19.43
CA TRP A 134 -1.03 3.25 -18.42
C TRP A 134 -1.51 4.60 -17.94
N LEU A 135 -1.36 4.84 -16.64
CA LEU A 135 -1.71 6.09 -15.99
C LEU A 135 -0.46 6.69 -15.38
N SER A 136 -0.23 7.97 -15.63
CA SER A 136 0.90 8.70 -15.06
C SER A 136 0.44 9.86 -14.20
N ASP A 137 1.11 10.03 -13.10
CA ASP A 137 0.97 11.18 -12.23
C ASP A 137 2.25 11.37 -11.40
N PHE A 138 2.45 12.55 -10.88
CA PHE A 138 3.56 12.82 -9.99
C PHE A 138 3.13 13.54 -8.72
N THR A 139 3.93 13.39 -7.69
CA THR A 139 3.72 14.07 -6.41
C THR A 139 5.00 14.71 -5.94
N TYR A 140 4.93 15.52 -4.89
CA TYR A 140 6.10 16.11 -4.26
C TYR A 140 6.17 15.78 -2.77
N VAL A 141 7.39 15.76 -2.28
CA VAL A 141 7.78 15.46 -0.90
C VAL A 141 8.64 16.61 -0.40
N ALA A 142 8.24 17.25 0.70
CA ALA A 142 9.06 18.26 1.36
C ALA A 142 10.21 17.57 2.11
N THR A 143 11.43 18.06 1.88
CA THR A 143 12.64 17.64 2.59
C THR A 143 13.34 18.85 3.20
N TRP A 144 14.32 18.63 4.05
CA TRP A 144 15.13 19.74 4.61
C TRP A 144 15.93 20.50 3.56
N THR A 145 16.20 19.86 2.41
CA THR A 145 16.98 20.46 1.32
C THR A 145 16.12 20.95 0.13
N GLY A 146 14.80 21.02 0.30
CA GLY A 146 13.86 21.45 -0.72
C GLY A 146 12.85 20.36 -1.08
N PHE A 147 12.15 20.53 -2.20
CA PHE A 147 11.18 19.55 -2.67
C PHE A 147 11.84 18.45 -3.50
N VAL A 148 11.34 17.22 -3.32
CA VAL A 148 11.63 16.08 -4.19
C VAL A 148 10.33 15.71 -4.90
N TYR A 149 10.40 15.59 -6.21
CA TYR A 149 9.28 15.19 -7.06
C TYR A 149 9.39 13.70 -7.36
N VAL A 150 8.28 12.98 -7.32
CA VAL A 150 8.24 11.53 -7.62
C VAL A 150 7.14 11.27 -8.61
N ALA A 151 7.51 10.75 -9.78
CA ALA A 151 6.58 10.34 -10.84
C ALA A 151 6.39 8.82 -10.82
N PHE A 152 5.17 8.38 -11.13
CA PHE A 152 4.82 6.98 -11.29
C PHE A 152 4.12 6.78 -12.64
N VAL A 153 4.42 5.66 -13.30
CA VAL A 153 3.67 5.10 -14.42
C VAL A 153 3.05 3.80 -13.95
N ILE A 154 1.74 3.66 -14.11
CA ILE A 154 0.95 2.61 -13.49
C ILE A 154 0.16 1.88 -14.56
N ASP A 155 0.33 0.56 -14.68
CA ASP A 155 -0.55 -0.28 -15.49
C ASP A 155 -1.90 -0.49 -14.81
N ALA A 156 -2.98 -0.10 -15.48
CA ALA A 156 -4.32 -0.10 -14.91
C ALA A 156 -4.87 -1.51 -14.65
N TYR A 157 -4.41 -2.55 -15.37
CA TYR A 157 -4.88 -3.92 -15.21
C TYR A 157 -4.64 -4.45 -13.80
N ALA A 158 -3.37 -4.51 -13.41
CA ALA A 158 -2.97 -5.03 -12.10
C ALA A 158 -2.66 -3.93 -11.08
N ARG A 159 -2.76 -2.66 -11.49
CA ARG A 159 -2.30 -1.49 -10.71
C ARG A 159 -0.80 -1.54 -10.39
N ARG A 160 -0.03 -2.21 -11.24
CA ARG A 160 1.40 -2.35 -11.09
C ARG A 160 2.10 -1.05 -11.48
N ILE A 161 3.02 -0.59 -10.65
CA ILE A 161 3.92 0.52 -10.97
C ILE A 161 4.98 -0.04 -11.93
N VAL A 162 4.94 0.40 -13.18
CA VAL A 162 5.80 -0.09 -14.26
C VAL A 162 6.96 0.84 -14.56
N GLY A 163 6.90 2.08 -14.07
CA GLY A 163 7.99 3.03 -14.11
C GLY A 163 7.85 4.05 -12.99
N TRP A 164 8.98 4.55 -12.50
CA TRP A 164 9.01 5.62 -11.52
C TRP A 164 10.34 6.38 -11.55
N ARG A 165 10.31 7.64 -11.11
CA ARG A 165 11.52 8.46 -11.01
C ARG A 165 11.38 9.46 -9.87
N ALA A 166 12.44 9.63 -9.08
CA ALA A 166 12.59 10.76 -8.16
C ALA A 166 13.46 11.86 -8.80
N SER A 167 13.16 13.13 -8.54
CA SER A 167 13.90 14.27 -9.07
C SER A 167 13.88 15.44 -8.09
N ARG A 168 14.94 16.26 -8.12
CA ARG A 168 15.01 17.54 -7.40
C ARG A 168 14.28 18.68 -8.12
N THR A 169 13.88 18.45 -9.36
CA THR A 169 13.23 19.48 -10.20
C THR A 169 12.00 18.89 -10.88
N ALA A 170 10.98 19.73 -11.11
CA ALA A 170 9.73 19.34 -11.79
C ALA A 170 9.81 19.55 -13.31
N HIS A 171 10.97 19.39 -13.94
CA HIS A 171 11.10 19.49 -15.40
C HIS A 171 10.54 18.27 -16.10
N ALA A 172 10.10 18.40 -17.36
CA ALA A 172 9.53 17.31 -18.15
C ALA A 172 10.45 16.07 -18.26
N GLY A 173 11.77 16.23 -18.10
CA GLY A 173 12.73 15.13 -18.16
C GLY A 173 12.49 14.03 -17.13
N PHE A 174 12.06 14.35 -15.90
CA PHE A 174 11.90 13.33 -14.90
C PHE A 174 10.65 12.43 -15.10
N VAL A 175 9.56 12.99 -15.66
CA VAL A 175 8.39 12.18 -16.03
C VAL A 175 8.71 11.35 -17.28
N LEU A 176 9.56 11.87 -18.18
CA LEU A 176 10.07 11.13 -19.32
C LEU A 176 10.94 9.93 -18.89
N ASP A 177 11.84 10.11 -17.92
CA ASP A 177 12.65 9.03 -17.37
C ASP A 177 11.78 7.89 -16.79
N ALA A 178 10.68 8.23 -16.10
CA ALA A 178 9.73 7.23 -15.59
C ALA A 178 9.03 6.48 -16.75
N LEU A 179 8.66 7.17 -17.81
CA LEU A 179 8.10 6.57 -19.03
C LEU A 179 9.12 5.66 -19.72
N GLU A 180 10.37 6.11 -19.87
CA GLU A 180 11.44 5.29 -20.49
C GLU A 180 11.68 4.00 -19.71
N GLN A 181 11.70 4.04 -18.40
CA GLN A 181 11.77 2.84 -17.58
C GLN A 181 10.60 1.89 -17.88
N ALA A 182 9.38 2.42 -17.92
CA ALA A 182 8.19 1.61 -18.22
C ALA A 182 8.26 0.98 -19.63
N LEU A 183 8.66 1.74 -20.63
CA LEU A 183 8.82 1.27 -22.01
C LEU A 183 9.92 0.20 -22.12
N HIS A 184 11.05 0.40 -21.46
CA HIS A 184 12.15 -0.56 -21.43
C HIS A 184 11.78 -1.88 -20.75
N ASP A 185 11.14 -1.81 -19.59
CA ASP A 185 10.81 -2.99 -18.81
C ASP A 185 9.65 -3.80 -19.41
N ARG A 186 8.69 -3.09 -20.01
CA ARG A 186 7.47 -3.73 -20.54
C ARG A 186 7.58 -4.11 -22.00
N ARG A 187 8.44 -3.43 -22.78
CA ARG A 187 8.63 -3.65 -24.22
C ARG A 187 7.30 -3.95 -24.92
N PRO A 188 6.34 -3.03 -24.92
CA PRO A 188 5.03 -3.30 -25.48
C PRO A 188 5.20 -3.72 -26.95
N LEU A 189 5.01 -5.01 -27.22
CA LEU A 189 5.34 -5.67 -28.50
C LEU A 189 4.41 -5.28 -29.65
N HIS A 190 3.32 -4.60 -29.35
CA HIS A 190 2.33 -4.26 -30.35
C HIS A 190 2.34 -2.75 -30.62
N ARG A 191 2.67 -2.39 -31.82
CA ARG A 191 2.43 -1.05 -32.35
C ARG A 191 0.92 -0.81 -32.36
N GLY A 192 0.41 -0.08 -31.38
CA GLY A 192 -1.00 0.26 -31.19
C GLY A 192 -1.70 -0.51 -30.10
N GLY A 193 -2.67 0.15 -29.45
CA GLY A 193 -3.53 -0.39 -28.40
C GLY A 193 -3.07 -0.15 -26.96
N LEU A 194 -1.90 0.44 -26.72
CA LEU A 194 -1.53 0.99 -25.42
C LEU A 194 -1.89 2.47 -25.39
N VAL A 195 -2.75 2.83 -24.46
CA VAL A 195 -3.12 4.23 -24.16
C VAL A 195 -2.33 4.67 -22.94
N HIS A 196 -1.71 5.83 -23.01
CA HIS A 196 -1.06 6.49 -21.88
C HIS A 196 -1.88 7.71 -21.47
N HIS A 197 -2.47 7.66 -20.28
CA HIS A 197 -3.29 8.72 -19.75
C HIS A 197 -2.57 9.48 -18.64
N SER A 198 -2.62 10.82 -18.67
CA SER A 198 -2.07 11.72 -17.67
C SER A 198 -2.99 12.91 -17.44
N ASP A 199 -2.74 13.66 -16.38
CA ASP A 199 -3.32 14.99 -16.25
C ASP A 199 -2.75 15.97 -17.29
N ARG A 200 -3.30 17.19 -17.37
CA ARG A 200 -2.79 18.27 -18.22
C ARG A 200 -1.58 19.01 -17.63
N GLY A 201 -0.78 18.36 -16.81
CA GLY A 201 0.47 18.97 -16.32
C GLY A 201 1.39 19.36 -17.48
N SER A 202 2.02 20.53 -17.41
CA SER A 202 2.94 21.03 -18.45
C SER A 202 4.06 20.04 -18.79
N GLN A 203 4.40 19.16 -17.86
CA GLN A 203 5.39 18.11 -18.02
C GLN A 203 4.96 17.05 -19.05
N TYR A 204 3.70 16.62 -19.00
CA TYR A 204 3.13 15.57 -19.84
C TYR A 204 2.72 16.04 -21.23
N VAL A 205 2.46 17.34 -21.39
CA VAL A 205 2.14 17.95 -22.70
C VAL A 205 3.36 18.55 -23.38
N SER A 206 4.56 18.33 -22.84
CA SER A 206 5.80 18.80 -23.47
C SER A 206 6.06 18.07 -24.78
N ILE A 207 6.63 18.78 -25.76
CA ILE A 207 6.92 18.22 -27.11
C ILE A 207 7.73 16.93 -27.00
N LYS A 208 8.79 16.91 -26.18
CA LYS A 208 9.63 15.71 -25.99
C LYS A 208 8.85 14.51 -25.48
N TYR A 209 7.89 14.74 -24.58
CA TYR A 209 7.09 13.66 -23.99
C TYR A 209 6.12 13.07 -25.03
N THR A 210 5.44 13.94 -25.77
CA THR A 210 4.47 13.53 -26.81
C THR A 210 5.16 12.87 -28.01
N GLU A 211 6.30 13.40 -28.46
CA GLU A 211 7.13 12.77 -29.49
C GLU A 211 7.57 11.37 -29.08
N ARG A 212 8.01 11.20 -27.83
CA ARG A 212 8.44 9.89 -27.33
C ARG A 212 7.31 8.87 -27.26
N LEU A 213 6.09 9.28 -26.87
CA LEU A 213 4.91 8.40 -26.93
C LEU A 213 4.63 7.97 -28.39
N ALA A 214 4.67 8.91 -29.33
CA ALA A 214 4.45 8.62 -30.75
C ALA A 214 5.50 7.66 -31.32
N GLU A 215 6.79 7.85 -30.99
CA GLU A 215 7.88 6.93 -31.38
C GLU A 215 7.68 5.52 -30.81
N ALA A 216 7.17 5.42 -29.61
CA ALA A 216 6.87 4.14 -28.95
C ALA A 216 5.55 3.49 -29.46
N GLY A 217 4.79 4.19 -30.30
CA GLY A 217 3.48 3.73 -30.78
C GLY A 217 2.42 3.69 -29.67
N VAL A 218 2.55 4.56 -28.66
CA VAL A 218 1.64 4.70 -27.52
C VAL A 218 0.69 5.86 -27.78
N GLU A 219 -0.60 5.63 -27.62
CA GLU A 219 -1.63 6.64 -27.84
C GLU A 219 -1.74 7.57 -26.61
N PRO A 220 -1.53 8.88 -26.75
CA PRO A 220 -1.69 9.81 -25.65
C PRO A 220 -3.18 10.08 -25.36
N SER A 221 -3.52 10.10 -24.08
CA SER A 221 -4.81 10.56 -23.56
C SER A 221 -4.56 11.55 -22.44
N VAL A 222 -5.25 12.68 -22.45
CA VAL A 222 -5.05 13.75 -21.48
C VAL A 222 -6.39 14.11 -20.84
N GLY A 223 -6.43 14.11 -19.52
CA GLY A 223 -7.60 14.49 -18.75
C GLY A 223 -8.03 15.95 -18.95
N SER A 224 -9.24 16.29 -18.56
CA SER A 224 -9.76 17.65 -18.64
C SER A 224 -9.12 18.57 -17.60
N VAL A 225 -9.14 19.90 -17.87
CA VAL A 225 -8.61 20.88 -16.94
C VAL A 225 -9.47 20.90 -15.66
N GLY A 226 -8.85 20.59 -14.52
CA GLY A 226 -9.47 20.73 -13.21
C GLY A 226 -10.41 19.61 -12.77
N ASP A 227 -10.53 18.51 -13.52
CA ASP A 227 -11.29 17.34 -13.08
C ASP A 227 -10.39 16.30 -12.43
N SER A 228 -10.41 16.28 -11.08
CA SER A 228 -9.66 15.33 -10.26
C SER A 228 -10.11 13.86 -10.42
N TYR A 229 -11.20 13.60 -11.13
CA TYR A 229 -11.66 12.23 -11.36
C TYR A 229 -11.01 11.58 -12.57
N ASP A 230 -10.44 12.37 -13.46
CA ASP A 230 -9.85 11.88 -14.71
C ASP A 230 -8.56 11.08 -14.49
N ASN A 231 -7.91 11.20 -13.33
CA ASN A 231 -6.70 10.42 -12.96
C ASN A 231 -6.82 9.73 -11.58
N ALA A 232 -8.04 9.38 -11.16
CA ALA A 232 -8.36 8.91 -9.81
C ALA A 232 -7.56 7.67 -9.36
N LEU A 233 -7.13 6.79 -10.30
CA LEU A 233 -6.31 5.64 -9.96
C LEU A 233 -4.89 6.06 -9.60
N ALA A 234 -4.26 6.92 -10.39
CA ALA A 234 -2.91 7.41 -10.12
C ALA A 234 -2.88 8.27 -8.84
N GLU A 235 -3.89 9.13 -8.64
CA GLU A 235 -4.08 9.87 -7.38
C GLU A 235 -4.24 8.93 -6.18
N THR A 236 -4.93 7.81 -6.36
CA THR A 236 -5.07 6.78 -5.32
C THR A 236 -3.73 6.19 -4.93
N ILE A 237 -2.87 5.86 -5.90
CA ILE A 237 -1.54 5.29 -5.65
C ILE A 237 -0.62 6.33 -5.02
N ASN A 238 -0.62 7.58 -5.49
CA ASN A 238 0.07 8.69 -4.85
C ASN A 238 -0.38 8.91 -3.40
N GLY A 239 -1.68 8.81 -3.14
CA GLY A 239 -2.23 8.91 -1.79
C GLY A 239 -1.80 7.76 -0.88
N LEU A 240 -1.65 6.53 -1.41
CA LEU A 240 -1.10 5.39 -0.68
C LEU A 240 0.39 5.60 -0.38
N TYR A 241 1.18 6.01 -1.37
CA TYR A 241 2.58 6.34 -1.19
C TYR A 241 2.80 7.38 -0.09
N LYS A 242 2.05 8.49 -0.15
CA LYS A 242 2.10 9.53 0.90
C LYS A 242 1.76 8.99 2.28
N ALA A 243 0.67 8.23 2.42
CA ALA A 243 0.22 7.72 3.71
C ALA A 243 1.15 6.63 4.28
N GLU A 244 1.61 5.72 3.42
CA GLU A 244 2.36 4.53 3.83
C GLU A 244 3.85 4.79 4.06
N VAL A 245 4.42 5.76 3.35
CA VAL A 245 5.85 6.08 3.42
C VAL A 245 6.07 7.51 3.91
N ILE A 246 5.58 8.49 3.15
CA ILE A 246 6.04 9.87 3.31
C ILE A 246 5.65 10.44 4.67
N HIS A 247 4.38 10.35 5.05
CA HIS A 247 3.91 10.87 6.34
C HIS A 247 4.34 9.99 7.52
N ARG A 248 4.62 8.71 7.28
CA ARG A 248 4.96 7.78 8.34
C ARG A 248 6.42 7.81 8.73
N ARG A 249 7.33 7.93 7.74
CA ARG A 249 8.78 7.84 7.95
C ARG A 249 9.47 9.21 8.03
N GLY A 250 8.75 10.31 7.74
CA GLY A 250 9.29 11.66 7.83
C GLY A 250 9.66 12.08 9.27
N PRO A 251 10.38 13.18 9.44
CA PRO A 251 10.76 14.15 8.41
C PRO A 251 11.89 13.67 7.50
N TRP A 252 11.84 14.08 6.22
CA TRP A 252 12.82 13.68 5.20
C TRP A 252 14.00 14.63 5.16
N ARG A 253 15.22 14.08 5.21
CA ARG A 253 16.45 14.89 5.28
C ARG A 253 16.98 15.26 3.90
N SER A 254 16.93 14.36 2.94
CA SER A 254 17.54 14.53 1.62
C SER A 254 16.76 13.86 0.50
N PHE A 255 17.16 14.14 -0.73
CA PHE A 255 16.69 13.49 -1.94
C PHE A 255 16.90 11.97 -1.89
N GLU A 256 18.10 11.54 -1.54
CA GLU A 256 18.50 10.13 -1.51
C GLU A 256 17.63 9.32 -0.53
N ALA A 257 17.29 9.92 0.62
CA ALA A 257 16.41 9.28 1.59
C ALA A 257 15.01 9.02 1.02
N VAL A 258 14.47 9.97 0.25
CA VAL A 258 13.18 9.81 -0.44
C VAL A 258 13.29 8.79 -1.57
N GLU A 259 14.34 8.85 -2.37
CA GLU A 259 14.57 7.94 -3.50
C GLU A 259 14.67 6.47 -3.02
N PHE A 260 15.49 6.20 -1.99
CA PHE A 260 15.59 4.86 -1.39
C PHE A 260 14.26 4.36 -0.83
N ALA A 261 13.55 5.20 -0.09
CA ALA A 261 12.26 4.82 0.46
C ALA A 261 11.22 4.56 -0.63
N THR A 262 11.30 5.27 -1.75
CA THR A 262 10.44 5.05 -2.92
C THR A 262 10.77 3.72 -3.59
N LEU A 263 12.04 3.41 -3.78
CA LEU A 263 12.50 2.13 -4.32
C LEU A 263 11.97 0.94 -3.50
N GLU A 264 12.17 0.99 -2.18
CA GLU A 264 11.68 -0.05 -1.26
C GLU A 264 10.16 -0.19 -1.32
N TRP A 265 9.44 0.95 -1.37
CA TRP A 265 7.99 0.93 -1.39
C TRP A 265 7.45 0.40 -2.72
N VAL A 266 8.03 0.78 -3.86
CA VAL A 266 7.62 0.29 -5.19
C VAL A 266 7.84 -1.22 -5.30
N ASP A 267 8.98 -1.72 -4.84
CA ASP A 267 9.23 -3.17 -4.79
C ASP A 267 8.18 -3.89 -3.94
N TRP A 268 7.98 -3.43 -2.71
CA TRP A 268 6.97 -4.00 -1.82
C TRP A 268 5.55 -3.85 -2.37
N PHE A 269 5.20 -2.69 -2.95
CA PHE A 269 3.89 -2.44 -3.53
C PHE A 269 3.57 -3.42 -4.65
N ASN A 270 4.52 -3.63 -5.55
CA ASN A 270 4.35 -4.51 -6.69
C ASN A 270 4.35 -5.99 -6.32
N ASN A 271 5.23 -6.41 -5.41
CA ASN A 271 5.52 -7.82 -5.20
C ASN A 271 4.88 -8.41 -3.93
N ARG A 272 4.46 -7.59 -2.97
CA ARG A 272 3.96 -8.06 -1.68
C ARG A 272 2.67 -7.42 -1.20
N ARG A 273 2.41 -6.17 -1.61
CA ARG A 273 1.25 -5.44 -1.12
C ARG A 273 -0.06 -6.02 -1.63
N LEU A 274 -0.92 -6.47 -0.71
CA LEU A 274 -2.26 -6.94 -1.06
C LEU A 274 -3.16 -5.77 -1.48
N LEU A 275 -3.75 -5.87 -2.69
CA LEU A 275 -4.68 -4.90 -3.24
C LEU A 275 -6.08 -5.50 -3.34
N GLU A 276 -7.05 -4.91 -2.64
CA GLU A 276 -8.44 -5.40 -2.62
C GLU A 276 -9.10 -5.40 -4.02
N PRO A 277 -8.91 -4.36 -4.86
CA PRO A 277 -9.54 -4.29 -6.18
C PRO A 277 -9.12 -5.38 -7.17
N ILE A 278 -7.99 -6.03 -6.94
CA ILE A 278 -7.49 -7.14 -7.77
C ILE A 278 -7.52 -8.50 -7.04
N GLY A 279 -8.39 -8.63 -6.02
CA GLY A 279 -8.60 -9.91 -5.34
C GLY A 279 -7.74 -10.13 -4.08
N ASN A 280 -7.17 -9.09 -3.47
CA ASN A 280 -6.27 -9.16 -2.32
C ASN A 280 -4.99 -9.98 -2.61
N ILE A 281 -4.43 -9.76 -3.77
CA ILE A 281 -3.13 -10.28 -4.21
C ILE A 281 -2.21 -9.10 -4.57
N PRO A 282 -0.89 -9.32 -4.66
CA PRO A 282 0.04 -8.31 -5.19
C PRO A 282 -0.14 -8.05 -6.68
N PRO A 283 0.17 -6.83 -7.17
CA PRO A 283 0.14 -6.50 -8.60
C PRO A 283 0.89 -7.48 -9.50
N ALA A 284 2.10 -7.86 -9.13
CA ALA A 284 2.92 -8.80 -9.90
C ALA A 284 2.26 -10.18 -10.01
N GLU A 285 1.65 -10.66 -8.92
CA GLU A 285 0.93 -11.94 -8.91
C GLU A 285 -0.31 -11.90 -9.82
N ALA A 286 -1.02 -10.77 -9.85
CA ALA A 286 -2.16 -10.60 -10.75
C ALA A 286 -1.75 -10.72 -12.22
N GLU A 287 -0.62 -10.13 -12.60
CA GLU A 287 -0.08 -10.26 -13.96
C GLU A 287 0.42 -11.66 -14.26
N GLN A 288 1.14 -12.29 -13.33
CA GLN A 288 1.60 -13.67 -13.50
C GLN A 288 0.42 -14.62 -13.75
N ARG A 289 -0.67 -14.47 -13.00
CA ARG A 289 -1.89 -15.27 -13.21
C ARG A 289 -2.50 -15.05 -14.58
N TYR A 290 -2.49 -13.82 -15.08
CA TYR A 290 -2.98 -13.51 -16.43
C TYR A 290 -2.15 -14.22 -17.49
N TYR A 291 -0.83 -14.12 -17.45
CA TYR A 291 0.04 -14.77 -18.44
C TYR A 291 -0.02 -16.29 -18.33
N ALA A 292 -0.07 -16.86 -17.13
CA ALA A 292 -0.23 -18.31 -16.93
C ALA A 292 -1.55 -18.85 -17.53
N MET A 293 -2.63 -18.07 -17.50
CA MET A 293 -3.89 -18.47 -18.17
C MET A 293 -3.76 -18.47 -19.71
N LEU A 294 -2.94 -17.60 -20.27
CA LEU A 294 -2.72 -17.57 -21.72
C LEU A 294 -1.82 -18.73 -22.21
N GLU A 295 -0.90 -19.18 -21.37
CA GLU A 295 0.01 -20.29 -21.68
C GLU A 295 -0.66 -21.66 -21.54
N GLN A 296 -1.76 -21.78 -20.80
CA GLN A 296 -2.53 -23.02 -20.75
C GLN A 296 -3.26 -23.18 -22.09
N PRO A 297 -2.88 -24.19 -22.92
CA PRO A 297 -3.64 -24.46 -24.14
C PRO A 297 -5.08 -24.78 -23.72
N ALA A 298 -6.04 -24.18 -24.45
CA ALA A 298 -7.43 -24.55 -24.31
C ALA A 298 -7.49 -26.07 -24.52
N MET A 299 -7.62 -26.83 -23.41
CA MET A 299 -7.92 -28.25 -23.53
C MET A 299 -9.27 -28.30 -24.25
N ALA A 300 -9.23 -28.64 -25.52
CA ALA A 300 -10.40 -28.83 -26.34
C ALA A 300 -11.32 -29.83 -25.62
N ALA A 301 -12.52 -29.35 -25.28
CA ALA A 301 -13.61 -30.20 -24.82
C ALA A 301 -14.11 -31.06 -25.96
#